data_091198731009d88d02de82974be416ca
#
_entry.id   091198731009d88d02de82974be416ca
#
_cell.length_a   1.000
_cell.length_b   1.000
_cell.length_c   1.000
_cell.angle_alpha   90.00
_cell.angle_beta   90.00
_cell.angle_gamma   90.00
#
_symmetry.space_group_name_H-M   'P 1'
#
loop_
_entity.id
_entity.type
_entity.pdbx_description
1 polymer ?
#
loop_
_entity_poly.entity_id
_entity_poly.type
_entity_poly.pdbx_seq_one_letter_code
_entity_poly.pdbx_strand_id
1 'polypeptide(L)'
;MAAPVWSVDPRTGKRRERVAVEATADAVDAAVRAAHAARGPLADRGRRAALLRRAAALLEADADRVVATADAETALGAARLTGELARTAYQLRSFADQVDEGAFLDVRIDHPDPGLTPPRPDLRRYKIPLGVVAVYAAGNFPLAFSVPGGDTASALAAGCPVVVKAHPDHPATSERCAALLRRAATEAGLPADTVVLVHGFGAGLDLVRHPLVAAAGFTGSVRGGRALHDAAAARPHPIPFHGELGSLNPVVVTEAAAAERAEEIGTGLAGSTTLGTGQFCVKPGLVLVPDGAAGDRLLAALTAAAGATGPGTMLAHRMRDAFLSGVRERIQLPDIQAPLAPDSEDGGHTVGAAVLTVPAARLATAGPHDLLLEECFGPVTVVVRYAGQGEAGAVLGRLGGQLLVEEFDDLGVALHGCGPL
;
A
#
# COMPACT_ATOMS: atom_id res chain seq x y z
N MET A 1 23.25 15.35 16.52
CA MET A 1 23.44 15.30 15.05
C MET A 1 22.36 14.39 14.49
N ALA A 2 21.71 14.78 13.38
CA ALA A 2 20.69 13.96 12.72
C ALA A 2 21.31 12.62 12.24
N ALA A 3 20.55 11.53 12.37
CA ALA A 3 21.00 10.19 11.99
C ALA A 3 21.20 10.08 10.47
N PRO A 4 22.23 9.38 9.98
CA PRO A 4 22.43 9.19 8.56
C PRO A 4 21.43 8.17 8.01
N VAL A 5 20.87 8.47 6.82
CA VAL A 5 20.01 7.57 6.06
C VAL A 5 20.86 6.84 5.02
N TRP A 6 20.78 5.52 5.04
CA TRP A 6 21.57 4.65 4.19
C TRP A 6 20.69 3.91 3.19
N SER A 7 21.13 3.85 1.94
CA SER A 7 20.71 2.83 1.00
C SER A 7 21.32 1.49 1.43
N VAL A 8 20.50 0.43 1.50
CA VAL A 8 20.91 -0.91 1.95
C VAL A 8 20.52 -1.92 0.88
N ASP A 9 21.37 -2.86 0.56
CA ASP A 9 21.04 -4.00 -0.29
C ASP A 9 20.34 -5.08 0.57
N PRO A 10 19.06 -5.37 0.34
CA PRO A 10 18.32 -6.35 1.14
C PRO A 10 18.83 -7.78 0.94
N ARG A 11 19.49 -8.09 -0.18
CA ARG A 11 20.06 -9.43 -0.45
C ARG A 11 21.24 -9.74 0.45
N THR A 12 21.94 -8.72 0.93
CA THR A 12 23.18 -8.87 1.71
C THR A 12 23.16 -8.15 3.05
N GLY A 13 22.17 -7.28 3.28
CA GLY A 13 22.10 -6.38 4.45
C GLY A 13 23.20 -5.31 4.51
N LYS A 14 24.03 -5.20 3.48
CA LYS A 14 25.15 -4.26 3.46
C LYS A 14 24.69 -2.86 3.09
N ARG A 15 25.22 -1.87 3.80
CA ARG A 15 25.07 -0.46 3.42
C ARG A 15 25.79 -0.22 2.09
N ARG A 16 25.10 0.45 1.16
CA ARG A 16 25.60 0.82 -0.17
C ARG A 16 26.17 2.24 -0.16
N GLU A 17 25.33 3.21 0.14
CA GLU A 17 25.69 4.62 0.15
C GLU A 17 24.89 5.39 1.20
N ARG A 18 25.46 6.49 1.68
CA ARG A 18 24.73 7.44 2.51
C ARG A 18 23.94 8.36 1.57
N VAL A 19 22.63 8.35 1.71
CA VAL A 19 21.71 9.07 0.82
C VAL A 19 21.35 10.44 1.39
N ALA A 20 21.02 10.48 2.68
CA ALA A 20 20.50 11.68 3.34
C ALA A 20 20.84 11.67 4.85
N VAL A 21 20.21 12.56 5.56
CA VAL A 21 20.07 12.53 7.03
C VAL A 21 18.60 12.58 7.39
N GLU A 22 18.24 12.05 8.55
CA GLU A 22 16.89 12.18 9.07
C GLU A 22 16.55 13.66 9.31
N ALA A 23 15.37 14.07 8.89
CA ALA A 23 14.92 15.44 9.07
C ALA A 23 14.61 15.71 10.55
N THR A 24 15.12 16.82 11.05
CA THR A 24 14.73 17.38 12.35
C THR A 24 13.36 18.06 12.25
N ALA A 25 12.74 18.36 13.39
CA ALA A 25 11.48 19.13 13.41
C ALA A 25 11.59 20.47 12.65
N ASP A 26 12.72 21.19 12.80
CA ASP A 26 12.96 22.43 12.06
C ASP A 26 13.08 22.21 10.56
N ALA A 27 13.70 21.09 10.12
CA ALA A 27 13.78 20.73 8.71
C ALA A 27 12.41 20.36 8.14
N VAL A 28 11.56 19.69 8.92
CA VAL A 28 10.16 19.41 8.54
C VAL A 28 9.36 20.71 8.45
N ASP A 29 9.48 21.63 9.41
CA ASP A 29 8.83 22.95 9.36
C ASP A 29 9.24 23.73 8.10
N ALA A 30 10.53 23.79 7.80
CA ALA A 30 11.05 24.45 6.60
C ALA A 30 10.49 23.81 5.31
N ALA A 31 10.45 22.47 5.23
CA ALA A 31 9.91 21.72 4.09
C ALA A 31 8.43 22.02 3.87
N VAL A 32 7.62 22.01 4.94
CA VAL A 32 6.18 22.29 4.83
C VAL A 32 5.93 23.76 4.46
N ARG A 33 6.70 24.71 4.99
CA ARG A 33 6.59 26.14 4.62
C ARG A 33 6.96 26.38 3.16
N ALA A 34 8.01 25.73 2.65
CA ALA A 34 8.40 25.81 1.24
C ALA A 34 7.28 25.27 0.32
N ALA A 35 6.75 24.09 0.62
CA ALA A 35 5.59 23.54 -0.10
C ALA A 35 4.37 24.47 0.01
N HIS A 36 4.09 25.03 1.18
CA HIS A 36 2.98 25.94 1.36
C HIS A 36 3.11 27.22 0.50
N ALA A 37 4.31 27.74 0.35
CA ALA A 37 4.58 28.92 -0.51
C ALA A 37 4.38 28.58 -2.00
N ALA A 38 4.57 27.33 -2.41
CA ALA A 38 4.41 26.87 -3.78
C ALA A 38 2.94 26.72 -4.25
N ARG A 39 1.94 26.91 -3.38
CA ARG A 39 0.51 26.70 -3.69
C ARG A 39 -0.05 27.62 -4.77
N GLY A 40 0.34 28.88 -4.77
CA GLY A 40 -0.26 29.88 -5.66
C GLY A 40 -0.22 29.49 -7.13
N PRO A 41 0.97 29.20 -7.69
CA PRO A 41 1.10 28.78 -9.09
C PRO A 41 0.36 27.49 -9.47
N LEU A 42 0.08 26.59 -8.52
CA LEU A 42 -0.70 25.38 -8.73
C LEU A 42 -2.20 25.63 -8.96
N ALA A 43 -2.70 26.86 -8.79
CA ALA A 43 -4.05 27.22 -9.20
C ALA A 43 -4.27 27.06 -10.71
N ASP A 44 -3.20 27.21 -11.51
CA ASP A 44 -3.23 27.00 -12.97
C ASP A 44 -3.30 25.49 -13.29
N ARG A 45 -4.45 25.09 -13.82
CA ARG A 45 -4.71 23.69 -14.21
C ARG A 45 -3.80 23.22 -15.34
N GLY A 46 -3.52 24.06 -16.32
CA GLY A 46 -2.64 23.72 -17.43
C GLY A 46 -1.21 23.39 -16.95
N ARG A 47 -0.68 24.16 -15.99
CA ARG A 47 0.63 23.87 -15.38
C ARG A 47 0.63 22.57 -14.60
N ARG A 48 -0.47 22.22 -13.89
CA ARG A 48 -0.58 20.92 -13.20
C ARG A 48 -0.56 19.76 -14.18
N ALA A 49 -1.35 19.82 -15.25
CA ALA A 49 -1.36 18.79 -16.27
C ALA A 49 0.01 18.66 -16.97
N ALA A 50 0.66 19.80 -17.28
CA ALA A 50 2.02 19.81 -17.83
C ALA A 50 3.05 19.18 -16.88
N LEU A 51 3.01 19.50 -15.57
CA LEU A 51 3.85 18.88 -14.54
C LEU A 51 3.71 17.35 -14.55
N LEU A 52 2.47 16.84 -14.48
CA LEU A 52 2.21 15.41 -14.40
C LEU A 52 2.68 14.66 -15.65
N ARG A 53 2.40 15.18 -16.84
CA ARG A 53 2.89 14.62 -18.11
C ARG A 53 4.42 14.67 -18.20
N ARG A 54 5.02 15.77 -17.74
CA ARG A 54 6.48 15.91 -17.76
C ARG A 54 7.15 14.98 -16.76
N ALA A 55 6.57 14.79 -15.58
CA ALA A 55 7.06 13.83 -14.60
C ALA A 55 7.05 12.40 -15.17
N ALA A 56 5.98 11.99 -15.83
CA ALA A 56 5.90 10.68 -16.50
C ALA A 56 7.02 10.54 -17.56
N ALA A 57 7.21 11.53 -18.42
CA ALA A 57 8.24 11.50 -19.47
C ALA A 57 9.66 11.45 -18.89
N LEU A 58 9.94 12.17 -17.80
CA LEU A 58 11.25 12.14 -17.16
C LEU A 58 11.55 10.81 -16.45
N LEU A 59 10.54 10.19 -15.82
CA LEU A 59 10.66 8.86 -15.24
C LEU A 59 10.98 7.80 -16.30
N GLU A 60 10.28 7.84 -17.43
CA GLU A 60 10.54 6.94 -18.56
C GLU A 60 11.92 7.19 -19.21
N ALA A 61 12.33 8.43 -19.36
CA ALA A 61 13.65 8.76 -19.89
C ALA A 61 14.81 8.32 -18.99
N ASP A 62 14.58 8.16 -17.68
CA ASP A 62 15.58 7.69 -16.70
C ASP A 62 15.29 6.26 -16.22
N ALA A 63 14.48 5.49 -16.96
CA ALA A 63 13.93 4.20 -16.55
C ALA A 63 15.01 3.22 -16.09
N ASP A 64 16.08 3.03 -16.84
CA ASP A 64 17.14 2.09 -16.51
C ASP A 64 17.77 2.39 -15.15
N ARG A 65 17.99 3.66 -14.85
CA ARG A 65 18.60 4.07 -13.58
C ARG A 65 17.62 4.00 -12.43
N VAL A 66 16.36 4.36 -12.65
CA VAL A 66 15.30 4.26 -11.64
C VAL A 66 15.10 2.80 -11.25
N VAL A 67 14.96 1.91 -12.23
CA VAL A 67 14.76 0.47 -12.03
C VAL A 67 15.98 -0.15 -11.35
N ALA A 68 17.20 0.14 -11.81
CA ALA A 68 18.42 -0.41 -11.21
C ALA A 68 18.60 0.06 -9.75
N THR A 69 18.29 1.33 -9.44
CA THR A 69 18.37 1.86 -8.08
C THR A 69 17.33 1.19 -7.18
N ALA A 70 16.09 1.07 -7.65
CA ALA A 70 15.01 0.44 -6.90
C ALA A 70 15.28 -1.06 -6.67
N ASP A 71 15.78 -1.80 -7.66
CA ASP A 71 16.11 -3.22 -7.50
C ASP A 71 17.24 -3.43 -6.48
N ALA A 72 18.22 -2.55 -6.50
CA ALA A 72 19.35 -2.64 -5.58
C ALA A 72 18.94 -2.37 -4.11
N GLU A 73 17.83 -1.65 -3.87
CA GLU A 73 17.30 -1.34 -2.54
C GLU A 73 16.16 -2.26 -2.10
N THR A 74 15.50 -2.95 -3.04
CA THR A 74 14.27 -3.70 -2.73
C THR A 74 14.33 -5.18 -3.10
N ALA A 75 15.26 -5.60 -3.96
CA ALA A 75 15.34 -6.94 -4.51
C ALA A 75 14.05 -7.44 -5.22
N LEU A 76 13.21 -6.51 -5.70
CA LEU A 76 11.92 -6.85 -6.33
C LEU A 76 12.05 -7.37 -7.76
N GLY A 77 13.23 -7.24 -8.35
CA GLY A 77 13.53 -7.69 -9.71
C GLY A 77 13.20 -6.66 -10.78
N ALA A 78 14.10 -6.55 -11.76
CA ALA A 78 14.01 -5.52 -12.82
C ALA A 78 12.70 -5.62 -13.63
N ALA A 79 12.24 -6.82 -13.95
CA ALA A 79 11.00 -7.03 -14.73
C ALA A 79 9.77 -6.43 -14.03
N ARG A 80 9.60 -6.72 -12.72
CA ARG A 80 8.52 -6.15 -11.91
C ARG A 80 8.62 -4.62 -11.83
N LEU A 81 9.80 -4.10 -11.53
CA LEU A 81 10.04 -2.66 -11.38
C LEU A 81 9.83 -1.89 -12.70
N THR A 82 10.16 -2.49 -13.84
CA THR A 82 9.86 -1.92 -15.17
C THR A 82 8.35 -1.83 -15.38
N GLY A 83 7.60 -2.88 -15.05
CA GLY A 83 6.14 -2.85 -15.10
C GLY A 83 5.53 -1.81 -14.14
N GLU A 84 6.08 -1.70 -12.93
CA GLU A 84 5.66 -0.71 -11.95
C GLU A 84 5.94 0.73 -12.41
N LEU A 85 7.10 0.98 -13.04
CA LEU A 85 7.43 2.27 -13.62
C LEU A 85 6.45 2.65 -14.74
N ALA A 86 6.16 1.72 -15.63
CA ALA A 86 5.19 1.95 -16.71
C ALA A 86 3.79 2.28 -16.16
N ARG A 87 3.33 1.55 -15.14
CA ARG A 87 2.09 1.84 -14.41
C ARG A 87 2.12 3.25 -13.78
N THR A 88 3.22 3.62 -13.15
CA THR A 88 3.39 4.93 -12.51
C THR A 88 3.30 6.06 -13.52
N ALA A 89 4.00 5.93 -14.66
CA ALA A 89 3.95 6.92 -15.74
C ALA A 89 2.55 7.02 -16.37
N TYR A 90 1.87 5.88 -16.56
CA TYR A 90 0.48 5.86 -17.02
C TYR A 90 -0.44 6.60 -16.05
N GLN A 91 -0.32 6.34 -14.75
CA GLN A 91 -1.14 6.96 -13.71
C GLN A 91 -0.95 8.49 -13.66
N LEU A 92 0.30 8.97 -13.77
CA LEU A 92 0.58 10.41 -13.85
C LEU A 92 -0.12 11.05 -15.06
N ARG A 93 -0.11 10.41 -16.22
CA ARG A 93 -0.82 10.90 -17.43
C ARG A 93 -2.34 10.87 -17.24
N SER A 94 -2.88 9.79 -16.67
CA SER A 94 -4.31 9.67 -16.38
C SER A 94 -4.79 10.80 -15.46
N PHE A 95 -4.04 11.14 -14.42
CA PHE A 95 -4.35 12.30 -13.58
C PHE A 95 -4.22 13.64 -14.34
N ALA A 96 -3.27 13.76 -15.27
CA ALA A 96 -3.18 14.96 -16.12
C ALA A 96 -4.42 15.12 -17.00
N ASP A 97 -4.92 14.02 -17.57
CA ASP A 97 -6.14 14.03 -18.39
C ASP A 97 -7.37 14.39 -17.55
N GLN A 98 -7.49 13.89 -16.33
CA GLN A 98 -8.53 14.29 -15.37
C GLN A 98 -8.46 15.80 -15.01
N VAL A 99 -7.24 16.35 -14.90
CA VAL A 99 -7.05 17.80 -14.67
C VAL A 99 -7.58 18.60 -15.86
N ASP A 100 -7.29 18.18 -17.10
CA ASP A 100 -7.77 18.87 -18.31
C ASP A 100 -9.29 18.75 -18.46
N GLU A 101 -9.87 17.59 -18.19
CA GLU A 101 -11.31 17.36 -18.21
C GLU A 101 -12.03 18.22 -17.16
N GLY A 102 -11.53 18.24 -15.93
CA GLY A 102 -12.05 19.07 -14.83
C GLY A 102 -13.33 18.55 -14.17
N ALA A 103 -13.81 17.35 -14.49
CA ALA A 103 -15.01 16.74 -13.87
C ALA A 103 -14.87 16.62 -12.34
N PHE A 104 -13.65 16.38 -11.82
CA PHE A 104 -13.38 16.30 -10.39
C PHE A 104 -13.70 17.58 -9.61
N LEU A 105 -13.84 18.73 -10.28
CA LEU A 105 -14.25 19.98 -9.62
C LEU A 105 -15.68 19.90 -9.10
N ASP A 106 -16.49 18.96 -9.57
CA ASP A 106 -17.89 18.74 -9.13
C ASP A 106 -18.68 20.06 -9.09
N VAL A 107 -18.64 20.80 -10.20
CA VAL A 107 -19.28 22.11 -10.31
C VAL A 107 -20.79 21.96 -10.24
N ARG A 108 -21.42 22.68 -9.31
CA ARG A 108 -22.88 22.76 -9.18
C ARG A 108 -23.31 24.22 -9.24
N ILE A 109 -24.33 24.47 -10.03
CA ILE A 109 -24.96 25.81 -10.19
C ILE A 109 -26.43 25.66 -9.87
N ASP A 110 -26.86 26.33 -8.80
CA ASP A 110 -28.27 26.43 -8.42
C ASP A 110 -28.74 27.85 -8.73
N HIS A 111 -29.60 27.98 -9.72
CA HIS A 111 -30.16 29.29 -10.11
C HIS A 111 -31.03 29.86 -9.00
N PRO A 112 -31.21 31.21 -8.97
CA PRO A 112 -32.14 31.88 -8.02
C PRO A 112 -33.54 31.29 -8.09
N ASP A 113 -34.15 31.07 -6.93
CA ASP A 113 -35.54 30.64 -6.84
C ASP A 113 -36.25 31.41 -5.71
N PRO A 114 -37.03 32.44 -6.04
CA PRO A 114 -37.79 33.22 -5.06
C PRO A 114 -38.98 32.47 -4.47
N GLY A 115 -39.41 31.37 -5.08
CA GLY A 115 -40.52 30.54 -4.60
C GLY A 115 -40.19 29.64 -3.41
N LEU A 116 -38.93 29.52 -3.04
CA LEU A 116 -38.48 28.73 -1.87
C LEU A 116 -38.60 29.55 -0.57
N THR A 117 -38.66 28.85 0.55
CA THR A 117 -38.63 29.45 1.89
C THR A 117 -37.44 28.89 2.69
N PRO A 118 -36.38 29.68 2.97
CA PRO A 118 -36.13 31.03 2.44
C PRO A 118 -35.83 31.02 0.93
N PRO A 119 -36.00 32.18 0.23
CA PRO A 119 -35.61 32.30 -1.18
C PRO A 119 -34.17 31.92 -1.42
N ARG A 120 -33.91 31.11 -2.47
CA ARG A 120 -32.55 30.69 -2.85
C ARG A 120 -31.91 31.77 -3.73
N PRO A 121 -30.69 32.24 -3.39
CA PRO A 121 -29.88 33.08 -4.28
C PRO A 121 -29.19 32.23 -5.37
N ASP A 122 -28.44 32.86 -6.30
CA ASP A 122 -27.53 32.19 -7.21
C ASP A 122 -26.38 31.55 -6.38
N LEU A 123 -26.34 30.23 -6.36
CA LEU A 123 -25.31 29.45 -5.64
C LEU A 123 -24.42 28.71 -6.62
N ARG A 124 -23.13 28.87 -6.45
CA ARG A 124 -22.11 28.15 -7.25
C ARG A 124 -21.14 27.46 -6.34
N ARG A 125 -21.04 26.14 -6.45
CA ARG A 125 -20.14 25.30 -5.67
C ARG A 125 -19.17 24.58 -6.58
N TYR A 126 -17.91 24.54 -6.18
CA TYR A 126 -16.87 23.71 -6.79
C TYR A 126 -15.80 23.35 -5.75
N LYS A 127 -15.07 22.28 -6.01
CA LYS A 127 -13.96 21.85 -5.14
C LYS A 127 -12.73 22.71 -5.37
N ILE A 128 -12.05 23.05 -4.27
CA ILE A 128 -10.79 23.81 -4.24
C ILE A 128 -9.68 22.98 -3.60
N PRO A 129 -8.39 23.25 -3.90
CA PRO A 129 -7.26 22.58 -3.24
C PRO A 129 -7.29 22.74 -1.72
N LEU A 130 -7.01 21.66 -1.00
CA LEU A 130 -6.99 21.67 0.47
C LEU A 130 -5.79 22.45 1.03
N GLY A 131 -4.62 22.30 0.42
CA GLY A 131 -3.36 22.85 0.92
C GLY A 131 -2.22 21.85 0.76
N VAL A 132 -1.23 21.89 1.66
CA VAL A 132 -0.11 20.93 1.64
C VAL A 132 -0.59 19.55 2.04
N VAL A 133 -0.26 18.53 1.24
CA VAL A 133 -0.56 17.14 1.54
C VAL A 133 0.71 16.41 1.99
N ALA A 134 0.61 15.74 3.14
CA ALA A 134 1.65 14.82 3.60
C ALA A 134 1.44 13.46 2.92
N VAL A 135 2.46 12.95 2.23
CA VAL A 135 2.45 11.64 1.58
C VAL A 135 3.47 10.73 2.23
N TYR A 136 3.06 9.53 2.61
CA TYR A 136 3.95 8.54 3.23
C TYR A 136 4.19 7.40 2.26
N ALA A 137 5.41 7.34 1.73
CA ALA A 137 5.81 6.34 0.74
C ALA A 137 5.70 4.91 1.29
N ALA A 138 5.12 4.00 0.51
CA ALA A 138 5.08 2.57 0.80
C ALA A 138 6.42 1.89 0.48
N GLY A 139 6.72 0.78 1.17
CA GLY A 139 7.97 0.04 0.98
C GLY A 139 7.95 -0.91 -0.21
N ASN A 140 6.86 -1.63 -0.36
CA ASN A 140 6.71 -2.73 -1.32
C ASN A 140 6.37 -2.30 -2.76
N PHE A 141 6.06 -1.01 -2.97
CA PHE A 141 5.86 -0.39 -4.27
C PHE A 141 6.67 0.92 -4.34
N PRO A 142 7.98 0.85 -4.60
CA PRO A 142 8.89 1.99 -4.51
C PRO A 142 8.61 3.10 -5.55
N LEU A 143 7.76 2.84 -6.52
CA LEU A 143 7.37 3.80 -7.56
C LEU A 143 5.87 4.11 -7.50
N ALA A 144 4.99 3.11 -7.66
CA ALA A 144 3.56 3.32 -7.84
C ALA A 144 2.83 3.82 -6.58
N PHE A 145 3.36 3.53 -5.38
CA PHE A 145 2.83 3.97 -4.08
C PHE A 145 3.88 4.69 -3.23
N SER A 146 4.86 5.31 -3.89
CA SER A 146 5.93 6.07 -3.26
C SER A 146 5.97 7.50 -3.79
N VAL A 147 7.17 8.09 -3.90
CA VAL A 147 7.38 9.49 -4.29
C VAL A 147 6.64 9.88 -5.57
N PRO A 148 6.71 9.14 -6.70
CA PRO A 148 5.98 9.48 -7.91
C PRO A 148 4.59 8.84 -7.98
N GLY A 149 4.14 8.20 -6.91
CA GLY A 149 2.96 7.34 -6.90
C GLY A 149 1.62 8.07 -6.84
N GLY A 150 0.57 7.27 -6.66
CA GLY A 150 -0.82 7.71 -6.75
C GLY A 150 -1.19 8.86 -5.81
N ASP A 151 -0.74 8.81 -4.54
CA ASP A 151 -1.04 9.87 -3.56
C ASP A 151 -0.42 11.21 -3.97
N THR A 152 0.84 11.19 -4.44
CA THR A 152 1.51 12.38 -4.98
C THR A 152 0.82 12.89 -6.24
N ALA A 153 0.53 12.00 -7.18
CA ALA A 153 -0.09 12.35 -8.46
C ALA A 153 -1.49 12.97 -8.26
N SER A 154 -2.32 12.36 -7.42
CA SER A 154 -3.68 12.85 -7.12
C SER A 154 -3.67 14.18 -6.37
N ALA A 155 -2.77 14.34 -5.39
CA ALA A 155 -2.62 15.60 -4.67
C ALA A 155 -2.20 16.74 -5.60
N LEU A 156 -1.20 16.52 -6.46
CA LEU A 156 -0.74 17.51 -7.45
C LEU A 156 -1.83 17.82 -8.47
N ALA A 157 -2.57 16.82 -8.95
CA ALA A 157 -3.72 17.00 -9.83
C ALA A 157 -4.81 17.87 -9.19
N ALA A 158 -5.07 17.68 -7.90
CA ALA A 158 -6.01 18.50 -7.13
C ALA A 158 -5.50 19.91 -6.84
N GLY A 159 -4.24 20.23 -7.16
CA GLY A 159 -3.62 21.54 -6.91
C GLY A 159 -2.98 21.69 -5.53
N CYS A 160 -2.66 20.57 -4.90
CA CYS A 160 -2.04 20.51 -3.58
C CYS A 160 -0.54 20.20 -3.73
N PRO A 161 0.39 21.04 -3.26
CA PRO A 161 1.79 20.66 -3.16
C PRO A 161 1.97 19.55 -2.12
N VAL A 162 3.02 18.76 -2.28
CA VAL A 162 3.25 17.60 -1.42
C VAL A 162 4.56 17.69 -0.65
N VAL A 163 4.53 17.21 0.59
CA VAL A 163 5.73 16.84 1.33
C VAL A 163 5.69 15.32 1.50
N VAL A 164 6.61 14.64 0.81
CA VAL A 164 6.68 13.18 0.82
C VAL A 164 7.66 12.74 1.90
N LYS A 165 7.22 11.89 2.80
CA LYS A 165 8.09 11.18 3.73
C LYS A 165 8.60 9.91 3.06
N ALA A 166 9.89 9.87 2.72
CA ALA A 166 10.54 8.74 2.07
C ALA A 166 10.42 7.45 2.88
N HIS A 167 10.24 6.32 2.20
CA HIS A 167 10.33 5.03 2.87
C HIS A 167 11.78 4.70 3.22
N PRO A 168 12.08 4.18 4.43
CA PRO A 168 13.46 3.94 4.85
C PRO A 168 14.17 2.82 4.07
N ASP A 169 13.42 1.95 3.37
CA ASP A 169 13.98 0.78 2.68
C ASP A 169 14.43 1.09 1.25
N HIS A 170 14.05 2.25 0.68
CA HIS A 170 14.48 2.66 -0.66
C HIS A 170 14.74 4.18 -0.76
N PRO A 171 15.63 4.72 0.07
CA PRO A 171 15.86 6.17 0.14
C PRO A 171 16.53 6.73 -1.13
N ALA A 172 17.45 6.01 -1.78
CA ALA A 172 18.08 6.49 -3.01
C ALA A 172 17.09 6.54 -4.19
N THR A 173 16.18 5.57 -4.27
CA THR A 173 15.05 5.58 -5.22
C THR A 173 14.16 6.79 -4.97
N SER A 174 13.84 7.08 -3.71
CA SER A 174 13.02 8.23 -3.32
C SER A 174 13.66 9.55 -3.74
N GLU A 175 14.96 9.75 -3.49
CA GLU A 175 15.70 10.95 -3.89
C GLU A 175 15.74 11.11 -5.43
N ARG A 176 16.00 10.02 -6.16
CA ARG A 176 16.00 10.05 -7.62
C ARG A 176 14.65 10.47 -8.17
N CYS A 177 13.57 9.86 -7.71
CA CYS A 177 12.22 10.21 -8.13
C CYS A 177 11.84 11.64 -7.76
N ALA A 178 12.18 12.09 -6.54
CA ALA A 178 11.92 13.47 -6.10
C ALA A 178 12.66 14.49 -6.99
N ALA A 179 13.91 14.22 -7.34
CA ALA A 179 14.67 15.08 -8.24
C ALA A 179 14.01 15.21 -9.64
N LEU A 180 13.50 14.10 -10.20
CA LEU A 180 12.78 14.09 -11.47
C LEU A 180 11.45 14.86 -11.39
N LEU A 181 10.68 14.71 -10.31
CA LEU A 181 9.43 15.44 -10.11
C LEU A 181 9.67 16.95 -9.90
N ARG A 182 10.68 17.33 -9.13
CA ARG A 182 11.07 18.73 -8.94
C ARG A 182 11.52 19.38 -10.25
N ARG A 183 12.28 18.63 -11.06
CA ARG A 183 12.64 19.07 -12.41
C ARG A 183 11.39 19.23 -13.29
N ALA A 184 10.46 18.30 -13.27
CA ALA A 184 9.19 18.40 -14.00
C ALA A 184 8.39 19.64 -13.57
N ALA A 185 8.36 19.96 -12.27
CA ALA A 185 7.71 21.15 -11.75
C ALA A 185 8.33 22.43 -12.34
N THR A 186 9.66 22.55 -12.31
CA THR A 186 10.34 23.73 -12.87
C THR A 186 10.14 23.87 -14.37
N GLU A 187 10.18 22.78 -15.12
CA GLU A 187 9.92 22.77 -16.57
C GLU A 187 8.46 23.10 -16.91
N ALA A 188 7.51 22.85 -15.98
CA ALA A 188 6.10 23.26 -16.10
C ALA A 188 5.85 24.71 -15.61
N GLY A 189 6.88 25.46 -15.24
CA GLY A 189 6.76 26.83 -14.71
C GLY A 189 6.22 26.90 -13.27
N LEU A 190 6.40 25.83 -12.49
CA LEU A 190 6.03 25.73 -11.08
C LEU A 190 7.30 25.77 -10.19
N PRO A 191 7.20 26.21 -8.92
CA PRO A 191 8.30 26.09 -7.99
C PRO A 191 8.75 24.64 -7.80
N ALA A 192 10.05 24.40 -7.64
CA ALA A 192 10.59 23.08 -7.34
C ALA A 192 10.00 22.50 -6.03
N ASP A 193 9.70 23.38 -5.07
CA ASP A 193 9.12 23.02 -3.77
C ASP A 193 7.62 22.64 -3.82
N THR A 194 7.07 22.54 -5.02
CA THR A 194 5.80 21.83 -5.27
C THR A 194 5.87 20.36 -4.82
N VAL A 195 7.07 19.77 -4.86
CA VAL A 195 7.37 18.43 -4.35
C VAL A 195 8.60 18.52 -3.43
N VAL A 196 8.40 18.25 -2.15
CA VAL A 196 9.47 18.22 -1.16
C VAL A 196 9.61 16.81 -0.58
N LEU A 197 10.83 16.36 -0.31
CA LEU A 197 11.12 15.06 0.27
C LEU A 197 11.74 15.24 1.66
N VAL A 198 11.31 14.41 2.62
CA VAL A 198 11.89 14.33 3.97
C VAL A 198 12.15 12.88 4.35
N HIS A 199 13.16 12.63 5.17
CA HIS A 199 13.56 11.32 5.65
C HIS A 199 13.43 11.23 7.17
N GLY A 200 13.29 10.01 7.69
CA GLY A 200 13.30 9.72 9.12
C GLY A 200 11.93 9.32 9.67
N PHE A 201 11.93 8.45 10.70
CA PHE A 201 10.69 8.03 11.35
C PHE A 201 10.06 9.15 12.17
N GLY A 202 10.86 9.91 12.92
CA GLY A 202 10.40 11.06 13.71
C GLY A 202 9.74 12.12 12.84
N ALA A 203 10.35 12.42 11.70
CA ALA A 203 9.80 13.33 10.69
C ALA A 203 8.36 12.99 10.25
N GLY A 204 7.98 11.71 10.30
CA GLY A 204 6.61 11.30 9.95
C GLY A 204 5.55 11.87 10.89
N LEU A 205 5.79 11.84 12.21
CA LEU A 205 4.87 12.42 13.20
C LEU A 205 4.91 13.96 13.19
N ASP A 206 6.10 14.55 13.04
CA ASP A 206 6.24 16.00 12.95
C ASP A 206 5.49 16.54 11.73
N LEU A 207 5.55 15.82 10.60
CA LEU A 207 4.87 16.20 9.36
C LEU A 207 3.35 16.21 9.52
N VAL A 208 2.73 15.11 10.02
CA VAL A 208 1.26 15.06 10.17
C VAL A 208 0.73 16.04 11.22
N ARG A 209 1.54 16.39 12.21
CA ARG A 209 1.20 17.37 13.28
C ARG A 209 1.36 18.82 12.84
N HIS A 210 2.08 19.05 11.75
CA HIS A 210 2.40 20.42 11.32
C HIS A 210 1.13 21.21 10.94
N PRO A 211 0.94 22.45 11.46
CA PRO A 211 -0.32 23.20 11.31
C PRO A 211 -0.70 23.54 9.85
N LEU A 212 0.29 23.68 8.95
CA LEU A 212 0.06 23.99 7.54
C LEU A 212 -0.21 22.74 6.67
N VAL A 213 -0.09 21.53 7.19
CA VAL A 213 -0.52 20.30 6.50
C VAL A 213 -2.03 20.20 6.56
N ALA A 214 -2.67 20.00 5.41
CA ALA A 214 -4.12 20.03 5.24
C ALA A 214 -4.76 18.65 5.01
N ALA A 215 -3.98 17.65 4.64
CA ALA A 215 -4.40 16.25 4.53
C ALA A 215 -3.18 15.33 4.58
N ALA A 216 -3.39 14.05 4.83
CA ALA A 216 -2.35 13.02 4.80
C ALA A 216 -2.83 11.76 4.09
N GLY A 217 -1.94 11.15 3.27
CA GLY A 217 -2.12 9.84 2.65
C GLY A 217 -1.03 8.88 3.14
N PHE A 218 -1.43 7.67 3.54
CA PHE A 218 -0.53 6.65 4.05
C PHE A 218 -0.92 5.26 3.52
N THR A 219 0.05 4.52 3.04
CA THR A 219 -0.08 3.09 2.72
C THR A 219 0.92 2.30 3.56
N GLY A 220 0.45 1.30 4.32
CA GLY A 220 1.32 0.49 5.15
C GLY A 220 0.62 -0.24 6.29
N SER A 221 1.39 -0.58 7.34
CA SER A 221 0.87 -1.37 8.45
C SER A 221 -0.23 -0.67 9.25
N VAL A 222 -1.18 -1.44 9.78
CA VAL A 222 -2.24 -0.95 10.68
C VAL A 222 -1.66 -0.14 11.83
N ARG A 223 -0.60 -0.62 12.48
CA ARG A 223 0.04 0.09 13.60
C ARG A 223 0.57 1.46 13.19
N GLY A 224 1.25 1.55 12.05
CA GLY A 224 1.78 2.82 11.53
C GLY A 224 0.67 3.78 11.14
N GLY A 225 -0.34 3.29 10.44
CA GLY A 225 -1.48 4.09 10.00
C GLY A 225 -2.31 4.61 11.17
N ARG A 226 -2.59 3.77 12.19
CA ARG A 226 -3.30 4.21 13.40
C ARG A 226 -2.54 5.31 14.15
N ALA A 227 -1.24 5.17 14.31
CA ALA A 227 -0.43 6.20 14.98
C ALA A 227 -0.48 7.55 14.25
N LEU A 228 -0.46 7.56 12.92
CA LEU A 228 -0.58 8.77 12.11
C LEU A 228 -2.00 9.33 12.11
N HIS A 229 -3.01 8.45 11.98
CA HIS A 229 -4.43 8.82 12.07
C HIS A 229 -4.74 9.51 13.40
N ASP A 230 -4.32 8.90 14.52
CA ASP A 230 -4.59 9.44 15.85
C ASP A 230 -3.87 10.79 16.04
N ALA A 231 -2.64 10.92 15.51
CA ALA A 231 -1.92 12.20 15.52
C ALA A 231 -2.62 13.27 14.66
N ALA A 232 -3.20 12.90 13.51
CA ALA A 232 -3.98 13.79 12.64
C ALA A 232 -5.28 14.25 13.31
N ALA A 233 -5.99 13.31 13.97
CA ALA A 233 -7.24 13.55 14.67
C ALA A 233 -7.07 14.41 15.96
N ALA A 234 -5.95 14.22 16.66
CA ALA A 234 -5.64 14.95 17.92
C ALA A 234 -5.16 16.40 17.71
N ARG A 235 -5.05 16.88 16.47
CA ARG A 235 -4.67 18.28 16.19
C ARG A 235 -5.76 19.25 16.66
N PRO A 236 -5.41 20.50 17.03
CA PRO A 236 -6.41 21.55 17.28
C PRO A 236 -7.39 21.75 16.11
N HIS A 237 -6.89 21.56 14.88
CA HIS A 237 -7.70 21.47 13.65
C HIS A 237 -7.43 20.12 12.99
N PRO A 238 -8.28 19.10 13.21
CA PRO A 238 -8.13 17.79 12.59
C PRO A 238 -8.10 17.88 11.06
N ILE A 239 -7.38 16.98 10.43
CA ILE A 239 -7.26 16.90 8.97
C ILE A 239 -7.73 15.55 8.45
N PRO A 240 -8.19 15.47 7.19
CA PRO A 240 -8.44 14.21 6.53
C PRO A 240 -7.18 13.34 6.53
N PHE A 241 -7.36 12.06 6.88
CA PHE A 241 -6.33 11.03 6.80
C PHE A 241 -6.86 9.89 5.93
N HIS A 242 -6.18 9.63 4.82
CA HIS A 242 -6.49 8.55 3.89
C HIS A 242 -5.47 7.44 4.10
N GLY A 243 -5.90 6.34 4.71
CA GLY A 243 -5.03 5.22 5.04
C GLY A 243 -5.44 3.96 4.31
N GLU A 244 -4.55 3.38 3.50
CA GLU A 244 -4.62 2.02 3.03
C GLU A 244 -3.75 1.17 3.97
N LEU A 245 -4.41 0.40 4.83
CA LEU A 245 -3.76 -0.34 5.91
C LEU A 245 -3.69 -1.83 5.58
N GLY A 246 -3.22 -2.66 6.54
CA GLY A 246 -3.12 -4.10 6.35
C GLY A 246 -4.45 -4.76 6.02
N SER A 247 -4.39 -5.80 5.18
CA SER A 247 -5.55 -6.57 4.73
C SER A 247 -5.25 -8.07 4.74
N LEU A 248 -6.26 -8.91 4.97
CA LEU A 248 -6.17 -10.37 4.86
C LEU A 248 -6.62 -10.87 3.50
N ASN A 249 -7.45 -10.10 2.80
CA ASN A 249 -8.01 -10.46 1.50
C ASN A 249 -8.57 -11.88 1.51
N PRO A 250 -9.67 -12.12 2.21
CA PRO A 250 -10.22 -13.46 2.36
C PRO A 250 -10.64 -14.03 1.02
N VAL A 251 -10.30 -15.30 0.82
CA VAL A 251 -10.73 -16.09 -0.32
C VAL A 251 -11.67 -17.18 0.19
N VAL A 252 -12.83 -17.31 -0.41
CA VAL A 252 -13.81 -18.36 -0.12
C VAL A 252 -13.81 -19.37 -1.27
N VAL A 253 -13.59 -20.63 -0.95
CA VAL A 253 -13.71 -21.73 -1.92
C VAL A 253 -14.94 -22.54 -1.57
N THR A 254 -15.94 -22.56 -2.45
CA THR A 254 -17.16 -23.33 -2.24
C THR A 254 -16.91 -24.83 -2.34
N GLU A 255 -17.83 -25.66 -1.82
CA GLU A 255 -17.75 -27.12 -1.94
C GLU A 255 -17.72 -27.58 -3.40
N ALA A 256 -18.53 -26.95 -4.27
CA ALA A 256 -18.60 -27.25 -5.69
C ALA A 256 -17.27 -26.94 -6.39
N ALA A 257 -16.71 -25.75 -6.17
CA ALA A 257 -15.41 -25.35 -6.74
C ALA A 257 -14.27 -26.27 -6.26
N ALA A 258 -14.25 -26.60 -4.98
CA ALA A 258 -13.26 -27.53 -4.41
C ALA A 258 -13.41 -28.96 -5.02
N ALA A 259 -14.63 -29.44 -5.22
CA ALA A 259 -14.86 -30.75 -5.81
C ALA A 259 -14.32 -30.85 -7.24
N GLU A 260 -14.52 -29.79 -8.03
CA GLU A 260 -14.18 -29.76 -9.46
C GLU A 260 -12.73 -29.34 -9.74
N ARG A 261 -12.21 -28.32 -9.04
CA ARG A 261 -10.97 -27.63 -9.39
C ARG A 261 -9.97 -27.50 -8.21
N ALA A 262 -9.98 -28.45 -7.28
CA ALA A 262 -9.16 -28.37 -6.04
C ALA A 262 -7.68 -28.09 -6.33
N GLU A 263 -7.08 -28.85 -7.25
CA GLU A 263 -5.65 -28.78 -7.56
C GLU A 263 -5.29 -27.48 -8.30
N GLU A 264 -6.15 -27.03 -9.21
CA GLU A 264 -6.00 -25.78 -9.95
C GLU A 264 -6.05 -24.58 -8.99
N ILE A 265 -7.08 -24.52 -8.15
CA ILE A 265 -7.27 -23.45 -7.16
C ILE A 265 -6.11 -23.45 -6.16
N GLY A 266 -5.73 -24.62 -5.61
CA GLY A 266 -4.62 -24.74 -4.68
C GLY A 266 -3.31 -24.23 -5.27
N THR A 267 -2.99 -24.61 -6.50
CA THR A 267 -1.79 -24.14 -7.21
C THR A 267 -1.84 -22.63 -7.50
N GLY A 268 -2.99 -22.10 -7.92
CA GLY A 268 -3.19 -20.67 -8.15
C GLY A 268 -3.01 -19.83 -6.88
N LEU A 269 -3.57 -20.30 -5.76
CA LEU A 269 -3.42 -19.67 -4.45
C LEU A 269 -1.96 -19.66 -3.97
N ALA A 270 -1.21 -20.74 -4.23
CA ALA A 270 0.22 -20.76 -3.93
C ALA A 270 0.97 -19.67 -4.70
N GLY A 271 0.71 -19.56 -6.01
CA GLY A 271 1.29 -18.49 -6.84
C GLY A 271 0.97 -17.10 -6.33
N SER A 272 -0.29 -16.83 -5.96
CA SER A 272 -0.72 -15.54 -5.40
C SER A 272 -0.08 -15.26 -4.03
N THR A 273 0.01 -16.27 -3.17
CA THR A 273 0.59 -16.13 -1.82
C THR A 273 2.10 -15.86 -1.85
N THR A 274 2.82 -16.46 -2.81
CA THR A 274 4.29 -16.38 -2.89
C THR A 274 4.80 -15.29 -3.82
N LEU A 275 3.93 -14.68 -4.62
CA LEU A 275 4.30 -13.61 -5.56
C LEU A 275 5.04 -12.48 -4.83
N GLY A 276 6.25 -12.14 -5.33
CA GLY A 276 7.10 -11.10 -4.72
C GLY A 276 7.41 -11.37 -3.25
N THR A 277 7.59 -12.63 -2.88
CA THR A 277 7.81 -13.07 -1.49
C THR A 277 6.62 -12.70 -0.58
N GLY A 278 5.40 -12.75 -1.11
CA GLY A 278 4.16 -12.41 -0.39
C GLY A 278 4.06 -10.96 0.06
N GLN A 279 4.86 -10.05 -0.52
CA GLN A 279 4.92 -8.64 -0.13
C GLN A 279 3.95 -7.78 -0.96
N PHE A 280 2.70 -8.25 -1.08
CA PHE A 280 1.60 -7.55 -1.73
C PHE A 280 0.46 -7.28 -0.76
N CYS A 281 -0.12 -6.08 -0.86
CA CYS A 281 -1.30 -5.69 -0.06
C CYS A 281 -2.55 -6.53 -0.41
N VAL A 282 -2.60 -7.10 -1.61
CA VAL A 282 -3.69 -7.97 -2.11
C VAL A 282 -3.39 -9.47 -2.00
N LYS A 283 -2.34 -9.87 -1.26
CA LYS A 283 -2.01 -11.28 -1.03
C LYS A 283 -3.16 -11.98 -0.29
N PRO A 284 -3.60 -13.20 -0.71
CA PRO A 284 -4.57 -13.99 0.05
C PRO A 284 -3.97 -14.44 1.38
N GLY A 285 -4.32 -13.75 2.46
CA GLY A 285 -3.83 -14.04 3.81
C GLY A 285 -4.72 -15.01 4.58
N LEU A 286 -5.98 -15.15 4.15
CA LEU A 286 -6.97 -16.05 4.74
C LEU A 286 -7.72 -16.78 3.61
N VAL A 287 -7.76 -18.11 3.65
CA VAL A 287 -8.47 -18.92 2.65
C VAL A 287 -9.43 -19.86 3.35
N LEU A 288 -10.73 -19.70 3.12
CA LEU A 288 -11.76 -20.59 3.66
C LEU A 288 -11.96 -21.77 2.69
N VAL A 289 -11.74 -22.98 3.19
CA VAL A 289 -11.75 -24.22 2.39
C VAL A 289 -12.69 -25.23 3.06
N PRO A 290 -13.60 -25.90 2.30
CA PRO A 290 -14.50 -26.88 2.90
C PRO A 290 -13.74 -28.07 3.49
N ASP A 291 -14.29 -28.66 4.52
CA ASP A 291 -13.81 -29.93 5.07
C ASP A 291 -13.99 -31.08 4.06
N GLY A 292 -13.29 -32.20 4.31
CA GLY A 292 -13.39 -33.40 3.51
C GLY A 292 -12.40 -33.49 2.35
N ALA A 293 -12.53 -34.54 1.53
CA ALA A 293 -11.53 -34.98 0.55
C ALA A 293 -11.20 -33.93 -0.51
N ALA A 294 -12.17 -33.12 -0.95
CA ALA A 294 -11.93 -32.05 -1.92
C ALA A 294 -11.05 -30.93 -1.35
N GLY A 295 -11.36 -30.47 -0.13
CA GLY A 295 -10.55 -29.49 0.57
C GLY A 295 -9.16 -30.02 0.92
N ASP A 296 -9.03 -31.33 1.20
CA ASP A 296 -7.73 -31.95 1.45
C ASP A 296 -6.86 -31.99 0.21
N ARG A 297 -7.42 -32.26 -0.98
CA ARG A 297 -6.71 -32.15 -2.26
C ARG A 297 -6.23 -30.71 -2.54
N LEU A 298 -7.11 -29.72 -2.30
CA LEU A 298 -6.76 -28.30 -2.46
C LEU A 298 -5.59 -27.92 -1.54
N LEU A 299 -5.69 -28.27 -0.25
CA LEU A 299 -4.64 -27.99 0.73
C LEU A 299 -3.32 -28.66 0.34
N ALA A 300 -3.37 -29.91 -0.13
CA ALA A 300 -2.18 -30.62 -0.59
C ALA A 300 -1.53 -29.94 -1.80
N ALA A 301 -2.32 -29.52 -2.79
CA ALA A 301 -1.84 -28.80 -3.97
C ALA A 301 -1.24 -27.43 -3.61
N LEU A 302 -1.92 -26.65 -2.76
CA LEU A 302 -1.44 -25.37 -2.24
C LEU A 302 -0.09 -25.54 -1.52
N THR A 303 -0.01 -26.52 -0.61
CA THR A 303 1.20 -26.78 0.18
C THR A 303 2.36 -27.21 -0.71
N ALA A 304 2.14 -28.13 -1.63
CA ALA A 304 3.15 -28.61 -2.56
C ALA A 304 3.68 -27.50 -3.48
N ALA A 305 2.78 -26.70 -4.07
CA ALA A 305 3.15 -25.62 -4.98
C ALA A 305 3.86 -24.47 -4.24
N ALA A 306 3.39 -24.11 -3.04
CA ALA A 306 4.06 -23.10 -2.21
C ALA A 306 5.46 -23.56 -1.74
N GLY A 307 5.61 -24.85 -1.37
CA GLY A 307 6.88 -25.43 -0.99
C GLY A 307 7.88 -25.56 -2.16
N ALA A 308 7.38 -25.70 -3.39
CA ALA A 308 8.22 -25.70 -4.59
C ALA A 308 8.72 -24.29 -4.98
N THR A 309 8.11 -23.24 -4.44
CA THR A 309 8.60 -21.88 -4.63
C THR A 309 9.83 -21.68 -3.76
N GLY A 310 10.98 -21.39 -4.35
CA GLY A 310 12.22 -21.14 -3.61
C GLY A 310 12.09 -19.94 -2.65
N PRO A 311 12.99 -19.83 -1.65
CA PRO A 311 12.99 -18.73 -0.72
C PRO A 311 13.24 -17.39 -1.41
N GLY A 312 12.51 -16.35 -1.01
CA GLY A 312 12.60 -15.01 -1.57
C GLY A 312 13.18 -13.99 -0.60
N THR A 313 13.72 -12.89 -1.13
CA THR A 313 14.28 -11.80 -0.33
C THR A 313 13.18 -10.85 0.16
N MET A 314 13.13 -10.57 1.47
CA MET A 314 12.30 -9.53 2.06
C MET A 314 12.95 -8.15 1.88
N LEU A 315 12.13 -7.10 1.75
CA LEU A 315 12.59 -5.71 1.54
C LEU A 315 13.56 -5.20 2.61
N ALA A 316 13.42 -5.68 3.83
CA ALA A 316 14.30 -5.30 4.94
C ALA A 316 14.36 -6.39 6.01
N HIS A 317 15.49 -6.45 6.74
CA HIS A 317 15.67 -7.38 7.85
C HIS A 317 14.55 -7.32 8.88
N ARG A 318 14.14 -6.12 9.28
CA ARG A 318 13.05 -5.96 10.25
C ARG A 318 11.72 -6.56 9.76
N MET A 319 11.47 -6.56 8.45
CA MET A 319 10.27 -7.19 7.87
C MET A 319 10.39 -8.70 7.87
N ARG A 320 11.59 -9.21 7.53
CA ARG A 320 11.92 -10.63 7.65
C ARG A 320 11.71 -11.14 9.08
N ASP A 321 12.30 -10.44 10.03
CA ASP A 321 12.24 -10.84 11.45
C ASP A 321 10.78 -10.78 11.98
N ALA A 322 10.03 -9.76 11.59
CA ALA A 322 8.61 -9.65 11.91
C ALA A 322 7.77 -10.78 11.29
N PHE A 323 8.05 -11.15 10.03
CA PHE A 323 7.40 -12.28 9.36
C PHE A 323 7.69 -13.60 10.09
N LEU A 324 8.96 -13.91 10.35
CA LEU A 324 9.37 -15.16 11.01
C LEU A 324 8.82 -15.24 12.46
N SER A 325 8.80 -14.11 13.20
CA SER A 325 8.17 -14.05 14.52
C SER A 325 6.67 -14.27 14.44
N GLY A 326 6.02 -13.57 13.52
CA GLY A 326 4.58 -13.66 13.32
C GLY A 326 4.10 -15.06 12.93
N VAL A 327 4.85 -15.77 12.09
CA VAL A 327 4.55 -17.17 11.74
C VAL A 327 4.76 -18.08 12.96
N ARG A 328 5.87 -17.93 13.69
CA ARG A 328 6.14 -18.74 14.91
C ARG A 328 5.06 -18.54 15.97
N GLU A 329 4.64 -17.33 16.24
CA GLU A 329 3.59 -17.02 17.21
C GLU A 329 2.26 -17.69 16.82
N ARG A 330 1.92 -17.70 15.53
CA ARG A 330 0.70 -18.34 15.01
C ARG A 330 0.74 -19.86 15.14
N ILE A 331 1.88 -20.48 14.84
CA ILE A 331 2.07 -21.95 14.95
C ILE A 331 1.90 -22.45 16.39
N GLN A 332 2.19 -21.61 17.38
CA GLN A 332 2.07 -21.98 18.79
C GLN A 332 0.62 -21.94 19.33
N LEU A 333 -0.34 -21.41 18.56
CA LEU A 333 -1.73 -21.41 18.97
C LEU A 333 -2.30 -22.84 18.96
N PRO A 334 -3.23 -23.17 19.87
CA PRO A 334 -3.88 -24.49 19.89
C PRO A 334 -4.58 -24.80 18.57
N ASP A 335 -4.58 -26.07 18.17
CA ASP A 335 -5.24 -26.58 16.96
C ASP A 335 -4.76 -25.97 15.61
N ILE A 336 -3.62 -25.30 15.62
CA ILE A 336 -2.94 -24.90 14.39
C ILE A 336 -2.06 -26.05 13.90
N GLN A 337 -2.19 -26.37 12.61
CA GLN A 337 -1.22 -27.20 11.91
C GLN A 337 -0.42 -26.33 10.94
N ALA A 338 0.81 -26.67 10.69
CA ALA A 338 1.68 -25.99 9.76
C ALA A 338 2.20 -27.00 8.71
N PRO A 339 1.37 -27.36 7.70
CA PRO A 339 1.80 -28.28 6.65
C PRO A 339 3.01 -27.75 5.86
N LEU A 340 3.21 -26.44 5.88
CA LEU A 340 4.44 -25.82 5.39
C LEU A 340 4.86 -24.73 6.39
N ALA A 341 6.09 -24.77 6.86
CA ALA A 341 6.69 -23.72 7.69
C ALA A 341 8.00 -23.24 7.05
N PRO A 342 8.34 -21.95 7.17
CA PRO A 342 9.60 -21.46 6.62
C PRO A 342 10.77 -22.02 7.41
N ASP A 343 11.82 -22.47 6.71
CA ASP A 343 13.06 -22.83 7.35
C ASP A 343 13.71 -21.59 7.95
N SER A 344 14.06 -21.67 9.22
CA SER A 344 14.60 -20.54 9.99
C SER A 344 16.14 -20.54 10.08
N GLU A 345 16.80 -21.52 9.45
CA GLU A 345 18.17 -21.86 9.83
C GLU A 345 19.28 -21.09 9.12
N ASP A 346 19.04 -20.44 7.99
CA ASP A 346 20.21 -19.94 7.25
C ASP A 346 20.57 -18.47 7.49
N GLY A 347 20.15 -17.85 8.58
CA GLY A 347 20.60 -16.50 8.96
C GLY A 347 20.59 -15.46 7.81
N GLY A 348 20.10 -15.88 6.64
CA GLY A 348 20.08 -15.16 5.39
C GLY A 348 19.01 -14.05 5.34
N HIS A 349 18.90 -13.43 4.17
CA HIS A 349 17.95 -12.35 3.90
C HIS A 349 16.67 -12.86 3.24
N THR A 350 16.53 -14.16 3.08
CA THR A 350 15.44 -14.85 2.41
C THR A 350 14.49 -15.51 3.40
N VAL A 351 13.27 -15.76 2.97
CA VAL A 351 12.24 -16.52 3.69
C VAL A 351 11.54 -17.49 2.75
N GLY A 352 11.25 -18.69 3.25
CA GLY A 352 10.35 -19.64 2.58
C GLY A 352 8.89 -19.31 2.84
N ALA A 353 8.01 -19.95 2.08
CA ALA A 353 6.57 -19.83 2.26
C ALA A 353 6.08 -20.58 3.51
N ALA A 354 4.92 -20.17 4.04
CA ALA A 354 4.20 -20.85 5.10
C ALA A 354 2.74 -21.09 4.71
N VAL A 355 2.22 -22.25 5.08
CA VAL A 355 0.79 -22.59 5.02
C VAL A 355 0.37 -23.07 6.39
N LEU A 356 -0.58 -22.38 7.01
CA LEU A 356 -1.14 -22.73 8.31
C LEU A 356 -2.57 -23.18 8.12
N THR A 357 -3.05 -24.13 8.94
CA THR A 357 -4.45 -24.55 8.92
C THR A 357 -5.08 -24.42 10.31
N VAL A 358 -6.37 -24.06 10.34
CA VAL A 358 -7.17 -23.90 11.56
C VAL A 358 -8.62 -24.29 11.29
N PRO A 359 -9.33 -24.97 12.22
CA PRO A 359 -10.78 -25.16 12.12
C PRO A 359 -11.53 -23.81 12.23
N ALA A 360 -12.57 -23.59 11.41
CA ALA A 360 -13.37 -22.36 11.40
C ALA A 360 -13.97 -22.04 12.78
N ALA A 361 -14.36 -23.05 13.54
CA ALA A 361 -14.89 -22.90 14.88
C ALA A 361 -13.94 -22.12 15.83
N ARG A 362 -12.62 -22.14 15.59
CA ARG A 362 -11.65 -21.39 16.39
C ARG A 362 -11.64 -19.89 16.09
N LEU A 363 -12.13 -19.51 14.91
CA LEU A 363 -12.20 -18.12 14.45
C LEU A 363 -13.63 -17.53 14.52
N ALA A 364 -14.64 -18.36 14.76
CA ALA A 364 -16.04 -17.91 14.83
C ALA A 364 -16.34 -16.96 15.98
N THR A 365 -15.55 -17.02 17.06
CA THR A 365 -15.70 -16.16 18.25
C THR A 365 -14.36 -15.53 18.65
N ALA A 366 -14.42 -14.40 19.35
CA ALA A 366 -13.21 -13.72 19.83
C ALA A 366 -12.41 -14.60 20.81
N GLY A 367 -11.09 -14.58 20.67
CA GLY A 367 -10.23 -15.40 21.51
C GLY A 367 -8.75 -15.35 21.08
N PRO A 368 -7.93 -16.28 21.60
CA PRO A 368 -6.49 -16.33 21.32
C PRO A 368 -6.15 -16.42 19.81
N HIS A 369 -7.08 -16.98 19.00
CA HIS A 369 -6.90 -17.12 17.57
C HIS A 369 -7.13 -15.83 16.78
N ASP A 370 -7.51 -14.72 17.42
CA ASP A 370 -7.68 -13.41 16.75
C ASP A 370 -6.40 -12.94 16.09
N LEU A 371 -5.24 -13.40 16.55
CA LEU A 371 -3.96 -13.19 15.90
C LEU A 371 -3.94 -13.67 14.42
N LEU A 372 -4.74 -14.68 14.06
CA LEU A 372 -4.88 -15.19 12.69
C LEU A 372 -5.71 -14.25 11.80
N LEU A 373 -6.48 -13.34 12.40
CA LEU A 373 -7.23 -12.29 11.72
C LEU A 373 -6.42 -10.98 11.56
N GLU A 374 -5.16 -11.00 11.96
CA GLU A 374 -4.20 -9.91 11.73
C GLU A 374 -3.28 -10.26 10.57
N GLU A 375 -2.98 -9.26 9.74
CA GLU A 375 -2.04 -9.44 8.63
C GLU A 375 -0.66 -9.91 9.13
N CYS A 376 -0.13 -10.97 8.51
CA CYS A 376 1.27 -11.35 8.57
C CYS A 376 1.90 -11.10 7.22
N PHE A 377 2.62 -9.97 7.09
CA PHE A 377 3.15 -9.52 5.82
C PHE A 377 4.35 -10.38 5.38
N GLY A 378 4.19 -11.08 4.26
CA GLY A 378 5.16 -12.06 3.73
C GLY A 378 4.44 -13.27 3.14
N PRO A 379 5.17 -14.31 2.71
CA PRO A 379 4.61 -15.45 1.96
C PRO A 379 3.92 -16.46 2.88
N VAL A 380 2.85 -16.05 3.57
CA VAL A 380 2.04 -16.92 4.43
C VAL A 380 0.56 -16.78 4.12
N THR A 381 -0.16 -17.89 4.18
CA THR A 381 -1.62 -17.93 4.16
C THR A 381 -2.15 -18.84 5.26
N VAL A 382 -3.31 -18.49 5.81
CA VAL A 382 -4.04 -19.28 6.80
C VAL A 382 -5.24 -19.92 6.11
N VAL A 383 -5.26 -21.24 6.06
CA VAL A 383 -6.39 -22.03 5.52
C VAL A 383 -7.35 -22.35 6.66
N VAL A 384 -8.54 -21.81 6.58
CA VAL A 384 -9.63 -22.01 7.54
C VAL A 384 -10.52 -23.12 7.05
N ARG A 385 -10.56 -24.24 7.77
CA ARG A 385 -11.36 -25.40 7.41
C ARG A 385 -12.78 -25.24 7.97
N TYR A 386 -13.79 -25.30 7.10
CA TYR A 386 -15.20 -25.12 7.51
C TYR A 386 -16.06 -26.32 7.11
N ALA A 387 -17.01 -26.70 7.97
CA ALA A 387 -17.95 -27.79 7.73
C ALA A 387 -19.22 -27.36 6.98
N GLY A 388 -19.51 -26.06 6.92
CA GLY A 388 -20.68 -25.53 6.22
C GLY A 388 -20.66 -24.02 6.11
N GLN A 389 -21.51 -23.47 5.23
CA GLN A 389 -21.56 -22.02 4.93
C GLN A 389 -21.76 -21.13 6.16
N GLY A 390 -22.49 -21.62 7.19
CA GLY A 390 -22.69 -20.88 8.44
C GLY A 390 -21.39 -20.64 9.21
N GLU A 391 -20.46 -21.59 9.21
CA GLU A 391 -19.16 -21.42 9.85
C GLU A 391 -18.27 -20.44 9.06
N ALA A 392 -18.26 -20.57 7.72
CA ALA A 392 -17.55 -19.64 6.86
C ALA A 392 -18.07 -18.20 7.05
N GLY A 393 -19.41 -18.02 7.06
CA GLY A 393 -20.05 -16.73 7.31
C GLY A 393 -19.72 -16.14 8.68
N ALA A 394 -19.64 -16.98 9.72
CA ALA A 394 -19.27 -16.55 11.07
C ALA A 394 -17.82 -16.01 11.13
N VAL A 395 -16.89 -16.62 10.42
CA VAL A 395 -15.50 -16.13 10.30
C VAL A 395 -15.45 -14.82 9.53
N LEU A 396 -16.10 -14.75 8.37
CA LEU A 396 -16.13 -13.55 7.54
C LEU A 396 -16.75 -12.35 8.28
N GLY A 397 -17.80 -12.59 9.05
CA GLY A 397 -18.46 -11.55 9.87
C GLY A 397 -17.56 -10.94 10.97
N ARG A 398 -16.40 -11.51 11.25
CA ARG A 398 -15.40 -10.97 12.18
C ARG A 398 -14.34 -10.10 11.51
N LEU A 399 -14.26 -10.13 10.20
CA LEU A 399 -13.28 -9.32 9.46
C LEU A 399 -13.78 -7.88 9.37
N GLY A 400 -12.86 -6.92 9.50
CA GLY A 400 -13.09 -5.53 9.15
C GLY A 400 -13.07 -5.33 7.63
N GLY A 401 -13.02 -4.07 7.18
CA GLY A 401 -12.85 -3.75 5.76
C GLY A 401 -11.58 -4.37 5.19
N GLN A 402 -11.67 -4.96 4.01
CA GLN A 402 -10.58 -5.62 3.29
C GLN A 402 -10.36 -4.92 1.94
N LEU A 403 -9.16 -5.03 1.36
CA LEU A 403 -8.87 -4.50 0.03
C LEU A 403 -9.54 -5.34 -1.06
N LEU A 404 -9.61 -6.64 -0.85
CA LEU A 404 -10.15 -7.61 -1.80
C LEU A 404 -10.88 -8.72 -1.04
N VAL A 405 -11.97 -9.20 -1.62
CA VAL A 405 -12.65 -10.45 -1.21
C VAL A 405 -12.90 -11.24 -2.49
N GLU A 406 -12.46 -12.47 -2.52
CA GLU A 406 -12.61 -13.38 -3.68
C GLU A 406 -13.46 -14.59 -3.31
N GLU A 407 -14.29 -15.05 -4.23
CA GLU A 407 -15.05 -16.27 -4.11
C GLU A 407 -14.82 -17.16 -5.35
N PHE A 408 -14.40 -18.38 -5.13
CA PHE A 408 -14.36 -19.44 -6.15
C PHE A 408 -15.63 -20.25 -6.04
N ASP A 409 -16.49 -20.16 -7.02
CA ASP A 409 -17.71 -20.94 -7.16
C ASP A 409 -17.65 -21.85 -8.41
N ASP A 410 -18.75 -22.52 -8.71
CA ASP A 410 -18.90 -23.38 -9.89
C ASP A 410 -18.94 -22.60 -11.21
N LEU A 411 -19.14 -21.30 -11.19
CA LEU A 411 -19.18 -20.42 -12.36
C LEU A 411 -17.83 -19.73 -12.66
N GLY A 412 -16.88 -19.74 -11.72
CA GLY A 412 -15.58 -19.09 -11.91
C GLY A 412 -15.01 -18.42 -10.65
N VAL A 413 -14.53 -17.21 -10.81
CA VAL A 413 -14.04 -16.35 -9.73
C VAL A 413 -14.89 -15.08 -9.69
N ALA A 414 -15.58 -14.82 -8.61
CA ALA A 414 -16.25 -13.56 -8.35
C ALA A 414 -15.37 -12.65 -7.49
N LEU A 415 -15.19 -11.41 -7.92
CA LEU A 415 -14.53 -10.36 -7.15
C LEU A 415 -15.59 -9.50 -6.48
N HIS A 416 -15.61 -9.52 -5.16
CA HIS A 416 -16.49 -8.66 -4.37
C HIS A 416 -15.70 -7.43 -3.92
N GLY A 417 -16.12 -6.24 -4.38
CA GLY A 417 -15.44 -4.99 -4.06
C GLY A 417 -15.53 -4.64 -2.56
N CYS A 418 -14.57 -3.82 -2.10
CA CYS A 418 -14.48 -3.34 -0.74
C CYS A 418 -15.68 -2.49 -0.34
N GLY A 419 -16.59 -3.06 0.41
CA GLY A 419 -17.63 -2.39 1.16
C GLY A 419 -17.76 -3.07 2.53
N PRO A 420 -18.36 -2.41 3.53
CA PRO A 420 -18.73 -3.13 4.73
C PRO A 420 -19.71 -4.25 4.32
N LEU A 421 -19.31 -5.50 4.60
CA LEU A 421 -20.21 -6.64 4.50
C LEU A 421 -21.31 -6.52 5.53
#